data_d49653285ea78415b018299d5cc46d55
#
_entry.id   d49653285ea78415b018299d5cc46d55
#
_cell.length_a   1.000
_cell.length_b   1.000
_cell.length_c   1.000
_cell.angle_alpha   90.00
_cell.angle_beta   90.00
_cell.angle_gamma   90.00
#
_symmetry.space_group_name_H-M   'P 1'
#
loop_
_entity.id
_entity.type
_entity.pdbx_description
1 polymer ?
#
loop_
_entity_poly.entity_id
_entity_poly.type
_entity_poly.pdbx_seq_one_letter_code
_entity_poly.pdbx_strand_id
1 'polypeptide(L)'
;MTATEAVPVRTMTHGAVPEEAQEFAVAKVRSVLGHVRRPVLSARVTLTMSADPAVAHPAAAQATVDVNGQIVRAEAAGRTMRDAIELMADRLRTRLRRAIRPRFALWRHRSSLRRC
;
A
#
# COMPACT_ATOMS: atom_id res chain seq x y z
N MET A 1 -2.05 -12.61 -20.76
CA MET A 1 -1.72 -12.75 -19.47
C MET A 1 -0.51 -12.03 -19.09
N THR A 2 -0.57 -11.27 -18.15
CA THR A 2 0.53 -10.45 -17.79
C THR A 2 1.13 -10.87 -16.47
N ALA A 3 2.37 -10.55 -16.27
CA ALA A 3 3.04 -10.88 -15.03
C ALA A 3 2.38 -10.16 -13.84
N THR A 4 1.73 -9.06 -14.10
CA THR A 4 1.06 -8.29 -13.07
C THR A 4 0.00 -9.09 -12.37
N GLU A 5 -0.66 -9.94 -13.11
CA GLU A 5 -1.72 -10.75 -12.54
C GLU A 5 -1.19 -11.80 -11.61
N ALA A 6 0.07 -12.11 -11.75
CA ALA A 6 0.66 -13.15 -10.95
C ALA A 6 1.21 -12.64 -9.63
N VAL A 7 1.20 -11.35 -9.38
CA VAL A 7 1.71 -10.82 -8.13
C VAL A 7 0.80 -11.25 -6.99
N PRO A 8 1.30 -12.03 -6.03
CA PRO A 8 0.45 -12.46 -4.93
C PRO A 8 0.30 -11.32 -3.93
N VAL A 9 -0.92 -11.12 -3.49
CA VAL A 9 -1.20 -10.18 -2.42
C VAL A 9 -1.60 -11.01 -1.21
N ARG A 10 -0.75 -11.01 -0.20
CA ARG A 10 -1.04 -11.76 1.02
C ARG A 10 -1.88 -10.91 1.94
N THR A 11 -2.84 -11.52 2.57
CA THR A 11 -3.73 -10.82 3.48
C THR A 11 -3.60 -11.40 4.87
N MET A 12 -3.43 -10.52 5.85
CA MET A 12 -3.43 -10.91 7.26
C MET A 12 -4.50 -10.11 7.97
N THR A 13 -5.19 -10.74 8.89
CA THR A 13 -6.26 -10.07 9.62
C THR A 13 -6.10 -10.28 11.11
N HIS A 14 -6.52 -9.27 11.87
CA HIS A 14 -6.56 -9.33 13.31
C HIS A 14 -7.91 -8.78 13.74
N GLY A 15 -8.62 -9.54 14.56
CA GLY A 15 -9.95 -9.14 14.99
C GLY A 15 -11.00 -9.54 13.99
N ALA A 16 -12.18 -8.99 14.11
CA ALA A 16 -13.33 -9.38 13.30
C ALA A 16 -13.33 -8.62 11.96
N VAL A 17 -12.64 -9.17 10.99
CA VAL A 17 -12.56 -8.59 9.66
C VAL A 17 -13.35 -9.44 8.68
N PRO A 18 -14.44 -8.92 8.10
CA PRO A 18 -15.23 -9.72 7.17
C PRO A 18 -14.45 -10.07 5.92
N GLU A 19 -14.80 -11.18 5.33
CA GLU A 19 -14.15 -11.63 4.12
C GLU A 19 -14.30 -10.63 2.97
N GLU A 20 -15.45 -9.97 2.91
CA GLU A 20 -15.70 -8.95 1.92
C GLU A 20 -14.70 -7.81 2.00
N ALA A 21 -14.34 -7.43 3.23
CA ALA A 21 -13.36 -6.38 3.43
C ALA A 21 -11.99 -6.82 2.95
N GLN A 22 -11.67 -8.09 3.16
CA GLN A 22 -10.40 -8.63 2.70
C GLN A 22 -10.31 -8.59 1.18
N GLU A 23 -11.39 -8.99 0.52
CA GLU A 23 -11.45 -8.97 -0.93
C GLU A 23 -11.35 -7.54 -1.47
N PHE A 24 -12.03 -6.63 -0.79
CA PHE A 24 -11.99 -5.22 -1.19
C PHE A 24 -10.57 -4.68 -1.07
N ALA A 25 -9.87 -5.02 0.01
CA ALA A 25 -8.51 -4.56 0.22
C ALA A 25 -7.57 -5.09 -0.86
N VAL A 26 -7.70 -6.37 -1.19
CA VAL A 26 -6.87 -6.98 -2.22
C VAL A 26 -7.12 -6.31 -3.56
N ALA A 27 -8.39 -6.06 -3.89
CA ALA A 27 -8.73 -5.43 -5.15
C ALA A 27 -8.17 -4.01 -5.23
N LYS A 28 -8.24 -3.27 -4.12
CA LYS A 28 -7.72 -1.91 -4.09
C LYS A 28 -6.21 -1.89 -4.27
N VAL A 29 -5.51 -2.76 -3.57
CA VAL A 29 -4.06 -2.83 -3.69
C VAL A 29 -3.67 -3.24 -5.10
N ARG A 30 -4.33 -4.22 -5.69
CA ARG A 30 -4.04 -4.62 -7.05
C ARG A 30 -4.26 -3.49 -8.04
N SER A 31 -5.30 -2.71 -7.82
CA SER A 31 -5.58 -1.56 -8.67
C SER A 31 -4.44 -0.55 -8.61
N VAL A 32 -3.93 -0.28 -7.40
CA VAL A 32 -2.82 0.64 -7.23
C VAL A 32 -1.56 0.09 -7.90
N LEU A 33 -1.29 -1.21 -7.70
CA LEU A 33 -0.09 -1.83 -8.26
C LEU A 33 -0.15 -1.91 -9.79
N GLY A 34 -1.35 -1.91 -10.36
CA GLY A 34 -1.50 -1.94 -11.81
C GLY A 34 -0.92 -0.73 -12.50
N HIS A 35 -0.71 0.36 -11.77
CA HIS A 35 -0.12 1.56 -12.34
C HIS A 35 1.38 1.64 -12.13
N VAL A 36 1.96 0.67 -11.45
CA VAL A 36 3.41 0.64 -11.20
C VAL A 36 4.10 -0.04 -12.37
N ARG A 37 5.07 0.63 -12.93
CA ARG A 37 5.78 0.10 -14.10
C ARG A 37 7.01 -0.73 -13.76
N ARG A 38 7.40 -0.73 -12.50
CA ARG A 38 8.54 -1.52 -12.07
C ARG A 38 8.05 -2.85 -11.52
N PRO A 39 8.92 -3.85 -11.51
CA PRO A 39 8.50 -5.16 -11.00
C PRO A 39 8.09 -5.12 -9.55
N VAL A 40 6.91 -5.60 -9.27
CA VAL A 40 6.41 -5.76 -7.91
C VAL A 40 6.70 -7.19 -7.49
N LEU A 41 7.56 -7.36 -6.49
CA LEU A 41 7.98 -8.68 -6.07
C LEU A 41 7.03 -9.31 -5.08
N SER A 42 6.42 -8.51 -4.22
CA SER A 42 5.46 -9.02 -3.27
C SER A 42 4.61 -7.88 -2.73
N ALA A 43 3.47 -8.23 -2.18
CA ALA A 43 2.58 -7.27 -1.54
C ALA A 43 1.88 -7.96 -0.38
N ARG A 44 1.73 -7.24 0.71
CA ARG A 44 1.05 -7.74 1.89
C ARG A 44 0.09 -6.69 2.40
N VAL A 45 -1.09 -7.13 2.78
CA VAL A 45 -2.10 -6.25 3.37
C VAL A 45 -2.45 -6.79 4.73
N THR A 46 -2.43 -5.95 5.75
CA THR A 46 -2.84 -6.33 7.10
C THR A 46 -4.04 -5.48 7.48
N LEU A 47 -5.12 -6.15 7.88
CA LEU A 47 -6.35 -5.49 8.29
C LEU A 47 -6.59 -5.82 9.75
N THR A 48 -6.85 -4.78 10.55
CA THR A 48 -7.04 -4.95 11.98
C THR A 48 -8.35 -4.27 12.38
N MET A 49 -9.13 -4.96 13.17
CA MET A 49 -10.35 -4.40 13.72
C MET A 49 -10.27 -4.46 15.24
N SER A 50 -10.27 -3.30 15.87
CA SER A 50 -10.23 -3.22 17.33
C SER A 50 -11.57 -3.56 17.90
N ALA A 51 -11.59 -4.33 18.99
CA ALA A 51 -12.83 -4.64 19.71
C ALA A 51 -13.13 -3.62 20.80
N ASP A 52 -12.22 -2.67 21.02
CA ASP A 52 -12.37 -1.69 22.08
C ASP A 52 -13.36 -0.62 21.66
N PRO A 53 -14.51 -0.49 22.34
CA PRO A 53 -15.52 0.50 21.96
C PRO A 53 -15.10 1.94 22.19
N ALA A 54 -14.03 2.16 22.94
CA ALA A 54 -13.54 3.51 23.21
C ALA A 54 -12.69 4.05 22.07
N VAL A 55 -12.30 3.20 21.11
CA VAL A 55 -11.46 3.61 20.01
C VAL A 55 -12.30 4.29 18.94
N ALA A 56 -11.95 5.52 18.56
CA ALA A 56 -12.71 6.29 17.58
C ALA A 56 -12.57 5.74 16.17
N HIS A 57 -11.40 5.20 15.86
CA HIS A 57 -11.13 4.64 14.54
C HIS A 57 -10.69 3.18 14.70
N PRO A 58 -11.64 2.27 14.88
CA PRO A 58 -11.30 0.88 15.21
C PRO A 58 -10.74 0.09 14.04
N ALA A 59 -10.96 0.54 12.83
CA ALA A 59 -10.47 -0.18 11.66
C ALA A 59 -9.12 0.37 11.23
N ALA A 60 -8.19 -0.50 10.91
CA ALA A 60 -6.87 -0.10 10.43
C ALA A 60 -6.47 -0.97 9.25
N ALA A 61 -5.83 -0.37 8.27
CA ALA A 61 -5.33 -1.07 7.10
C ALA A 61 -3.90 -0.68 6.86
N GLN A 62 -3.07 -1.65 6.52
CA GLN A 62 -1.67 -1.43 6.23
C GLN A 62 -1.28 -2.24 5.02
N ALA A 63 -0.51 -1.66 4.14
CA ALA A 63 0.02 -2.37 2.98
C ALA A 63 1.53 -2.22 2.95
N THR A 64 2.22 -3.30 2.62
CA THR A 64 3.66 -3.31 2.44
C THR A 64 3.93 -3.93 1.08
N VAL A 65 4.64 -3.20 0.24
CA VAL A 65 4.89 -3.62 -1.13
C VAL A 65 6.38 -3.58 -1.39
N ASP A 66 6.89 -4.64 -2.01
CA ASP A 66 8.28 -4.70 -2.43
C ASP A 66 8.33 -4.41 -3.92
N VAL A 67 8.82 -3.24 -4.27
CA VAL A 67 8.94 -2.83 -5.66
C VAL A 67 10.40 -2.87 -6.04
N ASN A 68 10.77 -3.93 -6.74
CA ASN A 68 12.14 -4.08 -7.24
C ASN A 68 13.19 -3.95 -6.14
N GLY A 69 12.90 -4.47 -4.96
CA GLY A 69 13.82 -4.43 -3.83
C GLY A 69 13.60 -3.27 -2.87
N GLN A 70 12.76 -2.32 -3.24
CA GLN A 70 12.47 -1.18 -2.39
C GLN A 70 11.14 -1.40 -1.67
N ILE A 71 11.15 -1.31 -0.35
CA ILE A 71 9.94 -1.54 0.44
C ILE A 71 9.17 -0.24 0.59
N VAL A 72 7.91 -0.26 0.18
CA VAL A 72 7.01 0.88 0.31
C VAL A 72 5.86 0.47 1.21
N ARG A 73 5.59 1.29 2.21
CA ARG A 73 4.57 0.97 3.21
C ARG A 73 3.59 2.12 3.36
N ALA A 74 2.33 1.80 3.56
CA ALA A 74 1.29 2.78 3.80
C ALA A 74 0.30 2.22 4.80
N GLU A 75 -0.26 3.09 5.63
CA GLU A 75 -1.25 2.65 6.60
C GLU A 75 -2.25 3.76 6.85
N ALA A 76 -3.42 3.37 7.33
CA ALA A 76 -4.49 4.31 7.64
C ALA A 76 -5.47 3.67 8.60
N ALA A 77 -6.17 4.51 9.33
CA ALA A 77 -7.22 4.05 10.23
C ALA A 77 -8.52 4.77 9.86
N GLY A 78 -9.64 4.16 10.18
CA GLY A 78 -10.94 4.73 9.86
C GLY A 78 -12.02 4.18 10.77
N ARG A 79 -13.20 4.74 10.65
CA ARG A 79 -14.34 4.26 11.41
C ARG A 79 -14.79 2.91 10.92
N THR A 80 -14.72 2.70 9.62
CA THR A 80 -15.07 1.43 9.01
C THR A 80 -13.86 0.88 8.32
N MET A 81 -13.87 -0.42 8.09
CA MET A 81 -12.76 -1.05 7.38
C MET A 81 -12.67 -0.51 5.96
N ARG A 82 -13.79 -0.23 5.34
CA ARG A 82 -13.79 0.32 3.99
C ARG A 82 -13.08 1.67 3.95
N ASP A 83 -13.37 2.54 4.91
CA ASP A 83 -12.71 3.84 4.98
C ASP A 83 -11.21 3.70 5.16
N ALA A 84 -10.81 2.80 6.05
CA ALA A 84 -9.40 2.56 6.31
C ALA A 84 -8.69 2.05 5.06
N ILE A 85 -9.31 1.14 4.34
CA ILE A 85 -8.73 0.56 3.14
C ILE A 85 -8.59 1.62 2.05
N GLU A 86 -9.62 2.42 1.84
CA GLU A 86 -9.57 3.45 0.80
C GLU A 86 -8.51 4.48 1.08
N LEU A 87 -8.41 4.91 2.32
CA LEU A 87 -7.38 5.89 2.69
C LEU A 87 -5.99 5.28 2.59
N MET A 88 -5.85 4.04 3.02
CA MET A 88 -4.57 3.34 2.91
C MET A 88 -4.14 3.25 1.45
N ALA A 89 -5.08 2.92 0.56
CA ALA A 89 -4.77 2.79 -0.86
C ALA A 89 -4.32 4.12 -1.46
N ASP A 90 -4.96 5.21 -1.05
CA ASP A 90 -4.56 6.53 -1.50
C ASP A 90 -3.14 6.87 -1.06
N ARG A 91 -2.84 6.57 0.19
CA ARG A 91 -1.50 6.81 0.72
C ARG A 91 -0.47 5.94 0.05
N LEU A 92 -0.83 4.70 -0.23
CA LEU A 92 0.07 3.79 -0.92
C LEU A 92 0.39 4.32 -2.32
N ARG A 93 -0.63 4.78 -3.03
CA ARG A 93 -0.45 5.34 -4.37
C ARG A 93 0.53 6.50 -4.34
N THR A 94 0.36 7.40 -3.38
CA THR A 94 1.23 8.56 -3.25
C THR A 94 2.66 8.15 -2.93
N ARG A 95 2.82 7.22 -2.01
CA ARG A 95 4.15 6.78 -1.62
C ARG A 95 4.87 6.02 -2.72
N LEU A 96 4.13 5.24 -3.48
CA LEU A 96 4.70 4.53 -4.62
C LEU A 96 5.19 5.52 -5.67
N ARG A 97 4.41 6.55 -5.93
CA ARG A 97 4.79 7.56 -6.89
C ARG A 97 6.09 8.24 -6.50
N ARG A 98 6.25 8.53 -5.22
CA ARG A 98 7.47 9.17 -4.72
C ARG A 98 8.65 8.22 -4.72
N ALA A 99 8.41 6.98 -4.33
CA ALA A 99 9.47 6.00 -4.18
C ALA A 99 10.08 5.59 -5.52
N ILE A 100 9.25 5.55 -6.56
CA ILE A 100 9.71 5.11 -7.87
C ILE A 100 9.90 6.26 -8.85
N ARG A 101 10.27 7.42 -8.32
CA ARG A 101 10.62 8.56 -9.10
C ARG A 101 11.70 8.21 -10.13
N PRO A 102 11.72 8.86 -11.28
CA PRO A 102 12.77 8.58 -12.26
C PRO A 102 14.14 8.86 -11.68
N ARG A 103 15.06 7.97 -11.93
CA ARG A 103 16.44 8.09 -11.52
C ARG A 103 17.08 9.37 -11.97
N PHE A 104 16.72 9.76 -13.14
CA PHE A 104 17.16 10.97 -13.74
C PHE A 104 16.88 12.19 -12.84
N ALA A 105 15.71 12.27 -12.25
CA ALA A 105 15.37 13.37 -11.37
C ALA A 105 16.22 13.38 -10.10
N LEU A 106 16.45 12.22 -9.54
CA LEU A 106 17.28 12.09 -8.36
C LEU A 106 18.72 12.45 -8.64
N TRP A 107 19.21 12.01 -9.77
CA TRP A 107 20.56 12.28 -10.17
C TRP A 107 20.79 13.78 -10.35
N ARG A 108 19.86 14.45 -10.97
CA ARG A 108 19.93 15.88 -11.14
C ARG A 108 19.99 16.63 -9.84
N HIS A 109 19.18 16.23 -8.91
CA HIS A 109 19.15 16.84 -7.60
C HIS A 109 20.49 16.69 -6.91
N ARG A 110 21.04 15.51 -6.99
CA ARG A 110 22.31 15.20 -6.38
C ARG A 110 23.45 16.01 -7.00
N SER A 111 23.44 16.15 -8.29
CA SER A 111 24.41 16.93 -9.00
C SER A 111 24.37 18.39 -8.56
N SER A 112 23.20 18.91 -8.43
CA SER A 112 23.00 20.26 -7.95
C SER A 112 23.61 20.48 -6.60
N LEU A 113 23.37 19.55 -5.69
CA LEU A 113 23.89 19.65 -4.34
C LEU A 113 25.40 19.63 -4.33
N ARG A 114 26.00 18.87 -5.20
CA ARG A 114 27.45 18.77 -5.23
C ARG A 114 28.13 20.04 -5.71
N ARG A 115 27.45 20.82 -6.47
CA ARG A 115 28.00 22.07 -6.95
C ARG A 115 28.05 23.14 -5.89
N CYS A 116 27.27 22.99 -4.88
CA CYS A 116 27.32 23.91 -3.76
C CYS A 116 28.39 23.52 -2.76
#